data_5487954127c24d0109670fa5c67fcec2
#
_entry.id   5487954127c24d0109670fa5c67fcec2
#
_cell.length_a   1.000
_cell.length_b   1.000
_cell.length_c   1.000
_cell.angle_alpha   90.00
_cell.angle_beta   90.00
_cell.angle_gamma   90.00
#
_symmetry.space_group_name_H-M   'P 1'
#
loop_
_entity.id
_entity.type
_entity.pdbx_description
1 polymer ?
#
loop_
_entity_poly.entity_id
_entity_poly.type
_entity_poly.pdbx_seq_one_letter_code
_entity_poly.pdbx_strand_id
1 'polypeptide(L)'
;INSRPIISALSGVYGLEQIPVNMIERVEVVRGGGSALFGANAVGGTINIITKDPINNSFQVSSMFSNMDGKSWEQYMGGNVSLVAKDNSYGIAFYESYRNRNPYDRDGDGFSELGKLNMNTFGFRAYYRPTHFSRINLEYHTTNELRRGGNKFDLQPHETDITEQTKHIINSGGVSYDLFWKEYKHKISA
;
A
#
# COMPACT_ATOMS: atom_id res chain seq x y z
N ILE A 1 -1.35 -6.90 -5.22
CA ILE A 1 -0.26 -5.99 -5.63
C ILE A 1 0.71 -6.78 -6.49
N ASN A 2 1.15 -6.22 -7.63
CA ASN A 2 2.08 -6.87 -8.56
C ASN A 2 1.64 -8.29 -8.94
N SER A 3 0.34 -8.46 -9.22
CA SER A 3 -0.31 -9.74 -9.54
C SER A 3 -0.33 -10.77 -8.41
N ARG A 4 0.01 -10.37 -7.18
CA ARG A 4 -0.14 -11.20 -5.98
C ARG A 4 -1.37 -10.75 -5.18
N PRO A 5 -2.16 -11.68 -4.63
CA PRO A 5 -3.32 -11.32 -3.83
C PRO A 5 -2.88 -10.65 -2.52
N ILE A 6 -3.64 -9.64 -2.10
CA ILE A 6 -3.55 -9.12 -0.74
C ILE A 6 -4.45 -10.01 0.11
N ILE A 7 -3.86 -10.80 0.97
CA ILE A 7 -4.60 -11.75 1.80
C ILE A 7 -5.04 -11.04 3.07
N SER A 8 -6.31 -10.62 3.13
CA SER A 8 -6.99 -10.35 4.41
C SER A 8 -8.49 -10.27 4.17
N ALA A 9 -9.27 -11.02 4.93
CA ALA A 9 -10.73 -11.00 4.86
C ALA A 9 -11.33 -9.65 5.29
N LEU A 10 -10.69 -8.94 6.22
CA LEU A 10 -11.03 -7.58 6.66
C LEU A 10 -10.45 -6.49 5.74
N SER A 11 -9.38 -6.76 5.00
CA SER A 11 -8.77 -5.82 4.06
C SER A 11 -9.63 -5.55 2.83
N GLY A 12 -10.69 -6.31 2.61
CA GLY A 12 -11.67 -6.03 1.57
C GLY A 12 -12.36 -4.67 1.74
N VAL A 13 -12.50 -4.20 2.98
CA VAL A 13 -13.14 -2.91 3.29
C VAL A 13 -12.12 -1.76 3.32
N TYR A 14 -10.96 -1.97 3.91
CA TYR A 14 -9.97 -0.92 4.13
C TYR A 14 -8.67 -1.09 3.33
N GLY A 15 -8.49 -2.23 2.67
CA GLY A 15 -7.23 -2.63 2.05
C GLY A 15 -6.71 -1.67 0.98
N LEU A 16 -7.59 -1.01 0.23
CA LEU A 16 -7.17 -0.02 -0.78
C LEU A 16 -6.62 1.26 -0.15
N GLU A 17 -7.17 1.69 0.99
CA GLU A 17 -6.69 2.88 1.70
C GLU A 17 -5.34 2.67 2.38
N GLN A 18 -4.94 1.42 2.60
CA GLN A 18 -3.67 1.05 3.22
C GLN A 18 -2.48 1.14 2.25
N ILE A 19 -2.75 1.32 0.96
CA ILE A 19 -1.72 1.36 -0.08
C ILE A 19 -1.27 2.80 -0.31
N PRO A 20 -0.02 3.15 -0.01
CA PRO A 20 0.48 4.50 -0.20
C PRO A 20 0.49 4.89 -1.67
N VAL A 21 -0.08 6.04 -1.99
CA VAL A 21 -0.15 6.56 -3.36
C VAL A 21 1.25 6.76 -3.97
N ASN A 22 2.23 7.13 -3.15
CA ASN A 22 3.60 7.37 -3.58
C ASN A 22 4.33 6.10 -4.09
N MET A 23 3.85 4.90 -3.74
CA MET A 23 4.40 3.64 -4.26
C MET A 23 3.75 3.18 -5.56
N ILE A 24 2.57 3.71 -5.90
CA ILE A 24 1.79 3.25 -7.05
C ILE A 24 2.36 3.83 -8.35
N GLU A 25 2.63 2.97 -9.32
CA GLU A 25 2.91 3.36 -10.70
C GLU A 25 1.61 3.48 -11.48
N ARG A 26 0.77 2.42 -11.44
CA ARG A 26 -0.53 2.38 -12.10
C ARG A 26 -1.47 1.39 -11.45
N VAL A 27 -2.75 1.55 -11.72
CA VAL A 27 -3.81 0.63 -11.31
C VAL A 27 -4.44 0.02 -12.55
N GLU A 28 -4.52 -1.31 -12.57
CA GLU A 28 -5.15 -2.08 -13.64
C GLU A 28 -6.47 -2.64 -13.11
N VAL A 29 -7.57 -2.36 -13.79
CA VAL A 29 -8.90 -2.85 -13.42
C VAL A 29 -9.39 -3.81 -14.47
N VAL A 30 -9.58 -5.08 -14.09
CA VAL A 30 -10.19 -6.11 -14.92
C VAL A 30 -11.63 -6.32 -14.45
N ARG A 31 -12.59 -6.02 -15.30
CA ARG A 31 -14.02 -6.22 -15.02
C ARG A 31 -14.44 -7.62 -15.47
N GLY A 32 -15.19 -8.31 -14.61
CA GLY A 32 -15.63 -9.69 -14.88
C GLY A 32 -14.60 -10.73 -14.45
N GLY A 33 -14.81 -11.98 -14.84
CA GLY A 33 -14.06 -13.12 -14.35
C GLY A 33 -12.57 -13.07 -14.67
N GLY A 34 -11.76 -12.76 -13.68
CA GLY A 34 -10.28 -12.81 -13.72
C GLY A 34 -9.69 -14.06 -13.09
N SER A 35 -10.50 -15.06 -12.76
CA SER A 35 -10.13 -16.23 -11.95
C SER A 35 -9.01 -17.07 -12.57
N ALA A 36 -8.87 -17.10 -13.89
CA ALA A 36 -7.81 -17.81 -14.59
C ALA A 36 -6.40 -17.24 -14.29
N LEU A 37 -6.31 -15.93 -14.02
CA LEU A 37 -5.04 -15.24 -13.75
C LEU A 37 -4.83 -14.94 -12.26
N PHE A 38 -5.92 -14.68 -11.52
CA PHE A 38 -5.86 -14.12 -10.17
C PHE A 38 -6.50 -15.01 -9.09
N GLY A 39 -6.94 -16.23 -9.47
CA GLY A 39 -7.51 -17.20 -8.56
C GLY A 39 -9.04 -17.08 -8.37
N ALA A 40 -9.60 -18.02 -7.60
CA ALA A 40 -11.05 -18.21 -7.46
C ALA A 40 -11.79 -16.99 -6.89
N ASN A 41 -11.12 -16.13 -6.14
CA ASN A 41 -11.74 -14.94 -5.53
C ASN A 41 -11.97 -13.79 -6.52
N ALA A 42 -11.45 -13.88 -7.75
CA ALA A 42 -11.55 -12.85 -8.78
C ALA A 42 -12.76 -12.99 -9.70
N VAL A 43 -13.89 -13.51 -9.20
CA VAL A 43 -15.12 -13.73 -9.98
C VAL A 43 -15.78 -12.41 -10.38
N GLY A 44 -15.82 -11.44 -9.47
CA GLY A 44 -16.43 -10.12 -9.71
C GLY A 44 -15.52 -9.11 -10.42
N GLY A 45 -14.24 -9.44 -10.57
CA GLY A 45 -13.20 -8.58 -11.15
C GLY A 45 -11.96 -8.51 -10.29
N THR A 46 -10.96 -7.79 -10.79
CA THR A 46 -9.67 -7.65 -10.12
C THR A 46 -9.17 -6.21 -10.21
N ILE A 47 -8.68 -5.68 -9.10
CA ILE A 47 -7.89 -4.45 -9.06
C ILE A 47 -6.43 -4.85 -8.80
N ASN A 48 -5.58 -4.69 -9.81
CA ASN A 48 -4.16 -4.97 -9.69
C ASN A 48 -3.38 -3.65 -9.58
N ILE A 49 -2.69 -3.46 -8.46
CA ILE A 49 -1.88 -2.29 -8.20
C ILE A 49 -0.45 -2.63 -8.52
N ILE A 50 0.11 -1.91 -9.49
CA ILE A 50 1.50 -2.05 -9.90
C ILE A 50 2.32 -1.01 -9.17
N THR A 51 3.33 -1.46 -8.46
CA THR A 51 4.26 -0.58 -7.73
C THR A 51 5.36 -0.07 -8.63
N LYS A 52 5.88 1.12 -8.32
CA LYS A 52 7.01 1.72 -9.04
C LYS A 52 8.22 0.80 -9.05
N ASP A 53 8.78 0.57 -10.22
CA ASP A 53 10.08 -0.06 -10.38
C ASP A 53 11.20 0.98 -10.24
N PRO A 54 12.34 0.64 -9.64
CA PRO A 54 13.53 1.50 -9.67
C PRO A 54 14.13 1.50 -11.09
N ILE A 55 13.74 2.50 -11.89
CA ILE A 55 14.21 2.65 -13.29
C ILE A 55 15.27 3.74 -13.38
N ASN A 56 15.12 4.81 -12.60
CA ASN A 56 16.01 5.96 -12.58
C ASN A 56 16.27 6.40 -11.13
N ASN A 57 17.38 7.09 -10.93
CA ASN A 57 17.62 7.77 -9.66
C ASN A 57 16.60 8.88 -9.47
N SER A 58 15.85 8.83 -8.39
CA SER A 58 14.81 9.81 -8.09
C SER A 58 14.59 9.94 -6.59
N PHE A 59 14.09 11.10 -6.20
CA PHE A 59 13.67 11.40 -4.85
C PHE A 59 12.38 12.23 -4.90
N GLN A 60 11.41 11.87 -4.09
CA GLN A 60 10.15 12.58 -4.00
C GLN A 60 9.68 12.61 -2.55
N VAL A 61 9.23 13.77 -2.11
CA VAL A 61 8.52 13.95 -0.83
C VAL A 61 7.18 14.61 -1.13
N SER A 62 6.15 14.21 -0.42
CA SER A 62 4.82 14.78 -0.50
C SER A 62 4.25 14.96 0.90
N SER A 63 3.51 16.02 1.10
CA SER A 63 2.75 16.28 2.32
C SER A 63 1.40 16.85 1.97
N MET A 64 0.40 16.49 2.77
CA MET A 64 -0.95 17.03 2.67
C MET A 64 -1.47 17.28 4.09
N PHE A 65 -2.03 18.46 4.29
CA PHE A 65 -2.74 18.83 5.51
C PHE A 65 -4.17 19.18 5.12
N SER A 66 -5.11 18.54 5.75
CA SER A 66 -6.53 18.79 5.53
C SER A 66 -7.19 19.19 6.83
N ASN A 67 -8.06 20.18 6.77
CA ASN A 67 -8.93 20.57 7.87
C ASN A 67 -10.38 20.29 7.48
N MET A 68 -11.11 19.62 8.36
CA MET A 68 -12.52 19.31 8.19
C MET A 68 -13.33 20.24 9.10
N ASP A 69 -13.97 21.25 8.49
CA ASP A 69 -14.86 22.23 9.13
C ASP A 69 -14.27 22.95 10.38
N GLY A 70 -12.94 23.10 10.45
CA GLY A 70 -12.28 23.66 11.62
C GLY A 70 -12.24 22.74 12.84
N LYS A 71 -12.89 21.58 12.79
CA LYS A 71 -13.08 20.65 13.90
C LYS A 71 -12.02 19.54 13.94
N SER A 72 -11.56 19.06 12.80
CA SER A 72 -10.62 17.96 12.73
C SER A 72 -9.52 18.17 11.69
N TRP A 73 -8.37 17.59 11.95
CA TRP A 73 -7.18 17.66 11.09
C TRP A 73 -6.77 16.28 10.62
N GLU A 74 -6.37 16.23 9.37
CA GLU A 74 -5.70 15.07 8.79
C GLU A 74 -4.35 15.49 8.21
N GLN A 75 -3.32 14.74 8.52
CA GLN A 75 -1.98 14.90 8.00
C GLN A 75 -1.55 13.64 7.25
N TYR A 76 -1.03 13.83 6.06
CA TYR A 76 -0.32 12.83 5.29
C TYR A 76 1.09 13.31 4.98
N MET A 77 2.07 12.47 5.18
CA MET A 77 3.45 12.64 4.72
C MET A 77 3.89 11.38 4.00
N GLY A 78 4.55 11.53 2.87
CA GLY A 78 5.07 10.39 2.11
C GLY A 78 6.35 10.73 1.39
N GLY A 79 7.21 9.74 1.24
CA GLY A 79 8.45 9.85 0.51
C GLY A 79 8.77 8.60 -0.27
N ASN A 80 9.51 8.76 -1.36
CA ASN A 80 10.15 7.66 -2.04
C ASN A 80 11.53 8.07 -2.54
N VAL A 81 12.43 7.10 -2.60
CA VAL A 81 13.76 7.24 -3.18
C VAL A 81 14.04 6.02 -4.03
N SER A 82 14.60 6.25 -5.21
CA SER A 82 15.02 5.21 -6.14
C SER A 82 16.49 5.41 -6.50
N LEU A 83 17.26 4.35 -6.40
CA LEU A 83 18.68 4.30 -6.71
C LEU A 83 18.92 3.17 -7.72
N VAL A 84 19.59 3.51 -8.82
CA VAL A 84 19.85 2.57 -9.92
C VAL A 84 21.30 2.65 -10.34
N ALA A 85 21.94 1.51 -10.53
CA ALA A 85 23.28 1.43 -11.07
C ALA A 85 23.35 1.99 -12.50
N LYS A 86 24.47 2.61 -12.88
CA LYS A 86 24.65 3.21 -14.21
C LYS A 86 24.47 2.23 -15.35
N ASP A 87 24.81 0.97 -15.13
CA ASP A 87 24.69 -0.15 -16.09
C ASP A 87 23.35 -0.89 -15.97
N ASN A 88 22.44 -0.40 -15.12
CA ASN A 88 21.15 -1.05 -14.82
C ASN A 88 21.26 -2.49 -14.32
N SER A 89 22.40 -2.90 -13.77
CA SER A 89 22.60 -4.23 -13.23
C SER A 89 21.83 -4.48 -11.93
N TYR A 90 21.58 -3.43 -11.14
CA TYR A 90 20.72 -3.47 -9.95
C TYR A 90 20.04 -2.11 -9.70
N GLY A 91 18.97 -2.16 -8.97
CA GLY A 91 18.26 -0.99 -8.50
C GLY A 91 17.43 -1.29 -7.28
N ILE A 92 17.19 -0.27 -6.46
CA ILE A 92 16.34 -0.34 -5.29
C ILE A 92 15.51 0.93 -5.15
N ALA A 93 14.23 0.75 -4.85
CA ALA A 93 13.33 1.83 -4.48
C ALA A 93 12.79 1.59 -3.09
N PHE A 94 12.84 2.62 -2.25
CA PHE A 94 12.20 2.67 -0.94
C PHE A 94 11.03 3.63 -0.98
N TYR A 95 10.02 3.36 -0.19
CA TYR A 95 8.91 4.26 0.04
C TYR A 95 8.46 4.19 1.49
N GLU A 96 8.02 5.33 2.00
CA GLU A 96 7.46 5.47 3.33
C GLU A 96 6.26 6.41 3.28
N SER A 97 5.27 6.17 4.12
CA SER A 97 4.18 7.11 4.33
C SER A 97 3.67 7.06 5.76
N TYR A 98 3.29 8.22 6.25
CA TYR A 98 2.62 8.43 7.51
C TYR A 98 1.31 9.15 7.28
N ARG A 99 0.22 8.67 7.88
CA ARG A 99 -1.09 9.29 7.84
C ARG A 99 -1.67 9.33 9.25
N ASN A 100 -2.07 10.51 9.66
CA ASN A 100 -2.72 10.72 10.94
C ASN A 100 -3.97 11.58 10.74
N ARG A 101 -5.10 11.13 11.28
CA ARG A 101 -6.36 11.86 11.29
C ARG A 101 -6.93 11.85 12.69
N ASN A 102 -7.33 13.04 13.16
CA ASN A 102 -8.14 13.18 14.36
C ASN A 102 -9.58 12.72 14.07
N PRO A 103 -10.34 12.27 15.09
CA PRO A 103 -11.74 11.96 14.89
C PRO A 103 -12.51 13.22 14.46
N TYR A 104 -13.51 13.03 13.62
CA TYR A 104 -14.38 14.11 13.14
C TYR A 104 -15.84 13.78 13.47
N ASP A 105 -16.43 14.63 14.30
CA ASP A 105 -17.84 14.65 14.66
C ASP A 105 -18.49 15.82 13.91
N ARG A 106 -19.33 15.51 12.94
CA ARG A 106 -19.96 16.49 12.06
C ARG A 106 -21.09 17.22 12.73
N ASP A 107 -22.00 16.49 13.31
CA ASP A 107 -23.28 17.01 13.84
C ASP A 107 -23.21 17.41 15.31
N GLY A 108 -22.14 17.06 16.03
CA GLY A 108 -21.87 17.46 17.40
C GLY A 108 -22.59 16.61 18.44
N ASP A 109 -22.96 15.38 18.07
CA ASP A 109 -23.62 14.45 18.99
C ASP A 109 -22.63 13.70 19.91
N GLY A 110 -21.32 13.92 19.71
CA GLY A 110 -20.23 13.32 20.46
C GLY A 110 -19.69 12.03 19.87
N PHE A 111 -20.28 11.52 18.77
CA PHE A 111 -19.80 10.37 18.03
C PHE A 111 -19.11 10.79 16.73
N SER A 112 -18.12 10.03 16.32
CA SER A 112 -17.37 10.36 15.11
C SER A 112 -17.94 9.72 13.86
N GLU A 113 -18.26 10.49 12.81
CA GLU A 113 -18.52 10.01 11.47
C GLU A 113 -17.25 9.56 10.77
N LEU A 114 -16.11 10.22 11.08
CA LEU A 114 -14.80 9.77 10.65
C LEU A 114 -13.94 9.46 11.87
N GLY A 115 -13.59 8.22 12.04
CA GLY A 115 -12.78 7.76 13.17
C GLY A 115 -11.34 8.29 13.12
N LYS A 116 -10.70 8.26 14.27
CA LYS A 116 -9.25 8.46 14.40
C LYS A 116 -8.49 7.43 13.57
N LEU A 117 -7.47 7.89 12.86
CA LEU A 117 -6.58 7.05 12.05
C LEU A 117 -5.13 7.37 12.38
N ASN A 118 -4.34 6.34 12.61
CA ASN A 118 -2.89 6.43 12.62
C ASN A 118 -2.34 5.28 11.78
N MET A 119 -1.59 5.60 10.74
CA MET A 119 -1.06 4.60 9.81
C MET A 119 0.37 4.95 9.41
N ASN A 120 1.22 3.94 9.51
CA ASN A 120 2.59 3.97 9.01
C ASN A 120 2.78 2.84 8.00
N THR A 121 3.31 3.16 6.85
CA THR A 121 3.66 2.18 5.83
C THR A 121 5.10 2.40 5.38
N PHE A 122 5.86 1.32 5.33
CA PHE A 122 7.21 1.28 4.80
C PHE A 122 7.35 0.11 3.83
N GLY A 123 8.13 0.28 2.79
CA GLY A 123 8.47 -0.82 1.92
C GLY A 123 9.61 -0.52 0.98
N PHE A 124 10.05 -1.57 0.30
CA PHE A 124 11.05 -1.45 -0.74
C PHE A 124 10.80 -2.45 -1.87
N ARG A 125 11.33 -2.12 -3.03
CA ARG A 125 11.42 -2.99 -4.18
C ARG A 125 12.81 -2.90 -4.77
N ALA A 126 13.45 -4.04 -4.99
CA ALA A 126 14.79 -4.13 -5.54
C ALA A 126 14.83 -5.12 -6.68
N TYR A 127 15.78 -4.92 -7.58
CA TYR A 127 16.12 -5.93 -8.57
C TYR A 127 17.63 -6.07 -8.69
N TYR A 128 18.03 -7.28 -9.14
CA TYR A 128 19.37 -7.60 -9.56
C TYR A 128 19.31 -8.39 -10.88
N ARG A 129 20.15 -8.03 -11.84
CA ARG A 129 20.30 -8.69 -13.14
C ARG A 129 21.63 -9.42 -13.20
N PRO A 130 21.68 -10.72 -12.87
CA PRO A 130 22.92 -11.52 -12.99
C PRO A 130 23.43 -11.55 -14.41
N THR A 131 22.54 -11.53 -15.40
CA THR A 131 22.84 -11.47 -16.82
C THR A 131 21.85 -10.54 -17.53
N HIS A 132 22.13 -10.21 -18.81
CA HIS A 132 21.20 -9.45 -19.62
C HIS A 132 19.83 -10.14 -19.81
N PHE A 133 19.77 -11.44 -19.65
CA PHE A 133 18.58 -12.26 -19.87
C PHE A 133 17.92 -12.73 -18.57
N SER A 134 18.38 -12.29 -17.41
CA SER A 134 17.80 -12.72 -16.14
C SER A 134 17.64 -11.56 -15.17
N ARG A 135 16.60 -11.64 -14.34
CA ARG A 135 16.30 -10.65 -13.32
C ARG A 135 15.74 -11.32 -12.07
N ILE A 136 16.33 -11.03 -10.95
CA ILE A 136 15.79 -11.34 -9.62
C ILE A 136 15.10 -10.09 -9.11
N ASN A 137 13.86 -10.22 -8.63
CA ASN A 137 13.15 -9.12 -7.96
C ASN A 137 12.92 -9.53 -6.51
N LEU A 138 13.06 -8.55 -5.63
CA LEU A 138 12.77 -8.65 -4.21
C LEU A 138 11.85 -7.50 -3.83
N GLU A 139 10.78 -7.79 -3.11
CA GLU A 139 9.88 -6.77 -2.59
C GLU A 139 9.45 -7.08 -1.17
N TYR A 140 9.26 -6.04 -0.38
CA TYR A 140 8.73 -6.12 0.97
C TYR A 140 7.96 -4.85 1.30
N HIS A 141 6.86 -4.99 2.01
CA HIS A 141 6.17 -3.87 2.63
C HIS A 141 5.56 -4.26 3.97
N THR A 142 5.46 -3.28 4.84
CA THR A 142 4.80 -3.38 6.13
C THR A 142 3.87 -2.20 6.32
N THR A 143 2.70 -2.45 6.91
CA THR A 143 1.74 -1.42 7.28
C THR A 143 1.31 -1.67 8.72
N ASN A 144 1.41 -0.63 9.54
CA ASN A 144 0.85 -0.59 10.89
C ASN A 144 -0.27 0.44 10.90
N GLU A 145 -1.48 0.02 11.20
CA GLU A 145 -2.65 0.86 11.22
C GLU A 145 -3.42 0.69 12.52
N LEU A 146 -3.85 1.82 13.09
CA LEU A 146 -4.83 1.89 14.15
C LEU A 146 -5.98 2.78 13.70
N ARG A 147 -7.19 2.22 13.65
CA ARG A 147 -8.44 2.94 13.43
C ARG A 147 -9.29 2.85 14.69
N ARG A 148 -9.91 3.98 15.06
CA ARG A 148 -10.86 4.00 16.17
C ARG A 148 -11.99 4.97 15.87
N GLY A 149 -13.21 4.45 15.83
CA GLY A 149 -14.46 5.19 15.77
C GLY A 149 -15.19 5.16 17.11
N GLY A 150 -16.26 5.95 17.22
CA GLY A 150 -17.09 6.04 18.42
C GLY A 150 -16.94 7.37 19.14
N ASN A 151 -16.90 7.34 20.47
CA ASN A 151 -16.81 8.55 21.29
C ASN A 151 -15.73 8.46 22.37
N LYS A 152 -15.59 9.51 23.20
CA LYS A 152 -14.71 9.56 24.37
C LYS A 152 -13.30 9.08 24.08
N PHE A 153 -12.64 9.64 23.05
CA PHE A 153 -11.34 9.21 22.52
C PHE A 153 -10.19 9.30 23.52
N ASP A 154 -10.37 10.01 24.63
CA ASP A 154 -9.41 10.14 25.74
C ASP A 154 -9.44 8.95 26.69
N LEU A 155 -10.51 8.14 26.67
CA LEU A 155 -10.70 6.97 27.50
C LEU A 155 -10.25 5.69 26.78
N GLN A 156 -10.07 4.61 27.56
CA GLN A 156 -9.82 3.30 26.97
C GLN A 156 -11.08 2.79 26.22
N PRO A 157 -10.93 1.93 25.19
CA PRO A 157 -12.06 1.44 24.40
C PRO A 157 -13.22 0.85 25.20
N HIS A 158 -12.93 0.17 26.30
CA HIS A 158 -13.93 -0.48 27.17
C HIS A 158 -14.61 0.48 28.17
N GLU A 159 -14.15 1.71 28.25
CA GLU A 159 -14.69 2.76 29.14
C GLU A 159 -15.60 3.75 28.40
N THR A 160 -15.80 3.54 27.11
CA THR A 160 -16.60 4.41 26.23
C THR A 160 -18.01 3.86 26.07
N ASP A 161 -18.92 4.69 25.57
CA ASP A 161 -20.29 4.24 25.32
C ASP A 161 -20.35 3.33 24.09
N ILE A 162 -19.65 3.72 23.02
CA ILE A 162 -19.50 2.95 21.78
C ILE A 162 -18.08 3.13 21.27
N THR A 163 -17.40 2.03 20.96
CA THR A 163 -16.09 2.05 20.30
C THR A 163 -15.99 0.93 19.29
N GLU A 164 -15.61 1.30 18.07
CA GLU A 164 -15.04 0.38 17.10
C GLU A 164 -13.54 0.65 16.99
N GLN A 165 -12.70 -0.32 17.32
CA GLN A 165 -11.26 -0.19 17.19
C GLN A 165 -10.66 -1.36 16.44
N THR A 166 -9.88 -1.04 15.42
CA THR A 166 -9.17 -2.03 14.61
C THR A 166 -7.68 -1.69 14.59
N LYS A 167 -6.86 -2.70 14.83
CA LYS A 167 -5.42 -2.61 14.69
C LYS A 167 -4.95 -3.63 13.66
N HIS A 168 -4.30 -3.14 12.62
CA HIS A 168 -3.70 -3.98 11.57
C HIS A 168 -2.18 -3.88 11.62
N ILE A 169 -1.53 -5.05 11.56
CA ILE A 169 -0.09 -5.17 11.32
C ILE A 169 0.05 -6.12 10.14
N ILE A 170 0.37 -5.58 8.99
CA ILE A 170 0.46 -6.32 7.74
C ILE A 170 1.91 -6.34 7.30
N ASN A 171 2.43 -7.54 7.04
CA ASN A 171 3.74 -7.74 6.45
C ASN A 171 3.56 -8.57 5.19
N SER A 172 4.12 -8.12 4.09
CA SER A 172 4.07 -8.83 2.83
C SER A 172 5.38 -8.69 2.09
N GLY A 173 5.77 -9.71 1.38
CA GLY A 173 6.99 -9.69 0.61
C GLY A 173 7.02 -10.81 -0.42
N GLY A 174 7.99 -10.74 -1.31
CA GLY A 174 8.14 -11.73 -2.32
C GLY A 174 9.46 -11.64 -3.05
N VAL A 175 9.84 -12.79 -3.58
CA VAL A 175 10.97 -12.94 -4.48
C VAL A 175 10.45 -13.50 -5.79
N SER A 176 10.95 -13.01 -6.92
CA SER A 176 10.72 -13.63 -8.21
C SER A 176 11.98 -13.66 -9.04
N TYR A 177 12.08 -14.67 -9.89
CA TYR A 177 13.14 -14.82 -10.87
C TYR A 177 12.53 -14.83 -12.27
N ASP A 178 12.99 -13.93 -13.11
CA ASP A 178 12.59 -13.83 -14.50
C ASP A 178 13.76 -14.27 -15.39
N LEU A 179 13.50 -15.19 -16.29
CA LEU A 179 14.43 -15.61 -17.34
C LEU A 179 13.83 -15.31 -18.71
N PHE A 180 14.61 -14.63 -19.54
CA PHE A 180 14.25 -14.28 -20.90
C PHE A 180 15.16 -14.99 -21.89
N TRP A 181 14.61 -15.40 -23.05
CA TRP A 181 15.40 -15.96 -24.14
C TRP A 181 14.82 -15.58 -25.51
N LYS A 182 15.55 -15.89 -26.57
CA LYS A 182 15.17 -15.51 -27.94
C LYS A 182 14.84 -14.02 -28.06
N GLU A 183 15.80 -13.17 -27.72
CA GLU A 183 15.66 -11.72 -27.82
C GLU A 183 14.43 -11.15 -27.06
N TYR A 184 14.21 -11.66 -25.86
CA TYR A 184 13.09 -11.26 -24.96
C TYR A 184 11.68 -11.65 -25.45
N LYS A 185 11.58 -12.52 -26.48
CA LYS A 185 10.26 -13.00 -26.96
C LYS A 185 9.59 -14.01 -26.03
N HIS A 186 10.35 -14.63 -25.16
CA HIS A 186 9.88 -15.62 -24.19
C HIS A 186 10.32 -15.23 -22.78
N LYS A 187 9.46 -15.46 -21.81
CA LYS A 187 9.73 -15.20 -20.40
C LYS A 187 9.24 -16.39 -19.57
N ILE A 188 10.06 -16.85 -18.62
CA ILE A 188 9.64 -17.69 -17.51
C ILE A 188 9.80 -16.88 -16.23
N SER A 189 8.80 -16.93 -15.37
CA SER A 189 8.81 -16.32 -14.03
C SER A 189 8.49 -17.39 -12.99
N ALA A 190 9.24 -17.40 -11.90
CA ALA A 190 9.04 -18.27 -10.75
C ALA A 190 9.05 -17.44 -9.45
#